data_1e046d23714cc3cdb9bb2256c9c62faa
#
_entry.id   1e046d23714cc3cdb9bb2256c9c62faa
#
_cell.length_a   1.000
_cell.length_b   1.000
_cell.length_c   1.000
_cell.angle_alpha   90.00
_cell.angle_beta   90.00
_cell.angle_gamma   90.00
#
_symmetry.space_group_name_H-M   'P 1'
#
loop_
_entity.id
_entity.type
_entity.pdbx_description
1 polymer ?
#
loop_
_entity_poly.entity_id
_entity_poly.type
_entity_poly.pdbx_seq_one_letter_code
_entity_poly.pdbx_strand_id
1 'polypeptide(L)'
;MILAPEPHARDGYRLLTAAARLVQRLYDDALAPLGLTRAAVIALEAVAPCPMYQEQLAAKIHVQSQTLGRVLARLEEGGLVTRTRNPADRRQFRVQITAAGNEALEAASQAERAAVPADFDGWEILSEQLARFVEFFQSPRPGTRKPSAPPAPKRGPAASMN
;
A
#
# COMPACT_ATOMS: atom_id res chain seq x y z
N MET A 1 28.42 15.60 7.76
CA MET A 1 27.94 15.98 9.11
C MET A 1 26.40 15.89 9.06
N ILE A 2 25.85 14.79 9.60
CA ILE A 2 24.39 14.62 9.67
C ILE A 2 23.92 15.50 10.82
N LEU A 3 23.24 16.61 10.52
CA LEU A 3 22.63 17.43 11.56
C LEU A 3 21.62 16.55 12.33
N ALA A 4 21.74 16.55 13.67
CA ALA A 4 20.71 15.93 14.51
C ALA A 4 19.36 16.62 14.19
N PRO A 5 18.26 15.84 14.04
CA PRO A 5 16.97 16.43 13.76
C PRO A 5 16.58 17.38 14.91
N GLU A 6 16.01 18.54 14.54
CA GLU A 6 15.45 19.52 15.47
C GLU A 6 14.54 18.83 16.48
N PRO A 7 14.52 19.25 17.76
CA PRO A 7 13.68 18.64 18.81
C PRO A 7 12.22 18.48 18.39
N HIS A 8 11.66 19.47 17.71
CA HIS A 8 10.27 19.44 17.21
C HIS A 8 10.03 18.38 16.15
N ALA A 9 11.01 18.07 15.28
CA ALA A 9 10.89 17.00 14.30
C ALA A 9 10.82 15.63 14.97
N ARG A 10 11.58 15.42 16.05
CA ARG A 10 11.58 14.17 16.82
C ARG A 10 10.23 13.93 17.50
N ASP A 11 9.65 14.95 18.09
CA ASP A 11 8.34 14.87 18.73
C ASP A 11 7.23 14.69 17.69
N GLY A 12 7.31 15.39 16.54
CA GLY A 12 6.41 15.20 15.42
C GLY A 12 6.38 13.75 14.92
N TYR A 13 7.53 13.09 14.75
CA TYR A 13 7.60 11.68 14.38
C TYR A 13 6.99 10.75 15.43
N ARG A 14 7.20 11.01 16.72
CA ARG A 14 6.61 10.20 17.80
C ARG A 14 5.10 10.33 17.81
N LEU A 15 4.57 11.55 17.68
CA LEU A 15 3.13 11.82 17.62
C LEU A 15 2.50 11.20 16.39
N LEU A 16 3.12 11.33 15.21
CA LEU A 16 2.65 10.71 13.97
C LEU A 16 2.58 9.18 14.10
N THR A 17 3.62 8.56 14.68
CA THR A 17 3.62 7.11 14.91
C THR A 17 2.54 6.68 15.90
N ALA A 18 2.32 7.45 16.97
CA ALA A 18 1.27 7.19 17.95
C ALA A 18 -0.11 7.34 17.31
N ALA A 19 -0.34 8.42 16.56
CA ALA A 19 -1.59 8.67 15.85
C ALA A 19 -1.89 7.56 14.83
N ALA A 20 -0.90 7.15 14.03
CA ALA A 20 -1.06 6.07 13.08
C ALA A 20 -1.50 4.75 13.76
N ARG A 21 -0.93 4.41 14.91
CA ARG A 21 -1.34 3.22 15.69
C ARG A 21 -2.75 3.33 16.26
N LEU A 22 -3.18 4.53 16.67
CA LEU A 22 -4.53 4.78 17.15
C LEU A 22 -5.54 4.62 16.02
N VAL A 23 -5.30 5.26 14.88
CA VAL A 23 -6.14 5.16 13.68
C VAL A 23 -6.23 3.70 13.19
N GLN A 24 -5.11 2.99 13.17
CA GLN A 24 -5.11 1.57 12.77
C GLN A 24 -6.02 0.73 13.67
N ARG A 25 -5.94 0.91 15.00
CA ARG A 25 -6.82 0.20 15.94
C ARG A 25 -8.29 0.55 15.73
N LEU A 26 -8.62 1.84 15.55
CA LEU A 26 -9.98 2.27 15.26
C LEU A 26 -10.55 1.58 14.03
N TYR A 27 -9.77 1.47 12.96
CA TYR A 27 -10.20 0.76 11.75
C TYR A 27 -10.30 -0.75 11.96
N ASP A 28 -9.35 -1.37 12.65
CA ASP A 28 -9.41 -2.80 12.94
C ASP A 28 -10.67 -3.14 13.77
N ASP A 29 -11.00 -2.33 14.78
CA ASP A 29 -12.21 -2.48 15.61
C ASP A 29 -13.49 -2.27 14.78
N ALA A 30 -13.51 -1.28 13.88
CA ALA A 30 -14.65 -0.99 13.01
C ALA A 30 -14.89 -2.09 11.96
N LEU A 31 -13.83 -2.71 11.45
CA LEU A 31 -13.88 -3.74 10.40
C LEU A 31 -14.12 -5.15 10.97
N ALA A 32 -13.79 -5.40 12.23
CA ALA A 32 -13.91 -6.72 12.85
C ALA A 32 -15.34 -7.32 12.76
N PRO A 33 -16.45 -6.57 13.01
CA PRO A 33 -17.80 -7.10 12.86
C PRO A 33 -18.16 -7.53 11.43
N LEU A 34 -17.46 -6.97 10.42
CA LEU A 34 -17.62 -7.31 9.00
C LEU A 34 -16.74 -8.49 8.58
N GLY A 35 -15.92 -9.04 9.47
CA GLY A 35 -14.96 -10.09 9.15
C GLY A 35 -13.84 -9.63 8.21
N LEU A 36 -13.64 -8.34 8.07
CA LEU A 36 -12.64 -7.74 7.19
C LEU A 36 -11.41 -7.28 7.98
N THR A 37 -10.27 -7.28 7.30
CA THR A 37 -9.04 -6.64 7.79
C THR A 37 -8.74 -5.39 6.95
N ARG A 38 -7.98 -4.46 7.47
CA ARG A 38 -7.54 -3.28 6.70
C ARG A 38 -6.85 -3.67 5.38
N ALA A 39 -6.03 -4.73 5.39
CA ALA A 39 -5.39 -5.24 4.18
C ALA A 39 -6.39 -5.77 3.14
N ALA A 40 -7.49 -6.38 3.60
CA ALA A 40 -8.57 -6.84 2.73
C ALA A 40 -9.31 -5.66 2.07
N VAL A 41 -9.63 -4.62 2.86
CA VAL A 41 -10.27 -3.39 2.34
C VAL A 41 -9.38 -2.71 1.31
N ILE A 42 -8.10 -2.51 1.59
CA ILE A 42 -7.13 -1.92 0.63
C ILE A 42 -7.07 -2.72 -0.67
N ALA A 43 -7.08 -4.05 -0.59
CA ALA A 43 -7.08 -4.90 -1.78
C ALA A 43 -8.37 -4.76 -2.60
N LEU A 44 -9.54 -4.72 -1.94
CA LEU A 44 -10.84 -4.50 -2.59
C LEU A 44 -10.92 -3.11 -3.24
N GLU A 45 -10.52 -2.05 -2.53
CA GLU A 45 -10.44 -0.67 -3.07
C GLU A 45 -9.60 -0.61 -4.35
N ALA A 46 -8.47 -1.30 -4.35
CA ALA A 46 -7.54 -1.27 -5.46
C ALA A 46 -8.05 -1.99 -6.72
N VAL A 47 -8.88 -3.05 -6.57
CA VAL A 47 -9.46 -3.81 -7.70
C VAL A 47 -10.86 -3.36 -8.09
N ALA A 48 -11.55 -2.56 -7.26
CA ALA A 48 -12.90 -2.10 -7.53
C ALA A 48 -13.03 -1.34 -8.87
N PRO A 49 -12.10 -0.44 -9.27
CA PRO A 49 -12.22 0.28 -10.52
C PRO A 49 -12.06 -0.60 -11.76
N CYS A 50 -11.19 -1.61 -11.70
CA CYS A 50 -10.96 -2.54 -12.81
C CYS A 50 -10.22 -3.81 -12.34
N PRO A 51 -10.50 -4.95 -12.97
CA PRO A 51 -9.75 -6.18 -12.73
C PRO A 51 -8.28 -6.02 -13.11
N MET A 52 -7.37 -6.56 -12.30
CA MET A 52 -5.94 -6.50 -12.57
C MET A 52 -5.21 -7.78 -12.15
N TYR A 53 -3.98 -7.96 -12.64
CA TYR A 53 -3.17 -9.08 -12.22
C TYR A 53 -2.65 -8.88 -10.79
N GLN A 54 -2.52 -10.01 -10.06
CA GLN A 54 -2.09 -10.00 -8.66
C GLN A 54 -0.76 -9.26 -8.44
N GLU A 55 0.19 -9.37 -9.38
CA GLU A 55 1.47 -8.68 -9.31
C GLU A 55 1.32 -7.15 -9.45
N GLN A 56 0.44 -6.72 -10.38
CA GLN A 56 0.11 -5.31 -10.55
C GLN A 56 -0.58 -4.75 -9.30
N LEU A 57 -1.48 -5.54 -8.70
CA LEU A 57 -2.15 -5.18 -7.46
C LEU A 57 -1.14 -5.04 -6.31
N ALA A 58 -0.22 -6.00 -6.16
CA ALA A 58 0.82 -5.96 -5.14
C ALA A 58 1.72 -4.72 -5.28
N ALA A 59 2.11 -4.39 -6.51
CA ALA A 59 2.88 -3.18 -6.80
C ALA A 59 2.08 -1.90 -6.48
N LYS A 60 0.80 -1.86 -6.86
CA LYS A 60 -0.09 -0.70 -6.63
C LYS A 60 -0.28 -0.38 -5.14
N ILE A 61 -0.43 -1.41 -4.30
CA ILE A 61 -0.63 -1.24 -2.85
C ILE A 61 0.66 -1.39 -2.03
N HIS A 62 1.81 -1.47 -2.69
CA HIS A 62 3.14 -1.54 -2.07
C HIS A 62 3.33 -2.69 -1.08
N VAL A 63 2.81 -3.87 -1.39
CA VAL A 63 2.99 -5.09 -0.58
C VAL A 63 3.68 -6.20 -1.37
N GLN A 64 4.26 -7.16 -0.66
CA GLN A 64 4.83 -8.35 -1.30
C GLN A 64 3.72 -9.25 -1.84
N SER A 65 3.92 -9.80 -3.04
CA SER A 65 2.95 -10.70 -3.71
C SER A 65 2.53 -11.88 -2.85
N GLN A 66 3.44 -12.43 -2.02
CA GLN A 66 3.13 -13.53 -1.12
C GLN A 66 2.16 -13.12 0.00
N THR A 67 2.34 -11.93 0.58
CA THR A 67 1.43 -11.39 1.60
C THR A 67 0.06 -11.12 1.01
N LEU A 68 0.02 -10.49 -0.17
CA LEU A 68 -1.22 -10.25 -0.90
C LEU A 68 -1.93 -11.57 -1.26
N GLY A 69 -1.19 -12.60 -1.66
CA GLY A 69 -1.75 -13.91 -2.00
C GLY A 69 -2.61 -14.50 -0.88
N ARG A 70 -2.19 -14.36 0.38
CA ARG A 70 -2.95 -14.81 1.56
C ARG A 70 -4.22 -14.00 1.79
N VAL A 71 -4.16 -12.68 1.57
CA VAL A 71 -5.32 -11.78 1.67
C VAL A 71 -6.35 -12.15 0.60
N LEU A 72 -5.90 -12.29 -0.65
CA LEU A 72 -6.77 -12.63 -1.77
C LEU A 72 -7.40 -14.03 -1.64
N ALA A 73 -6.69 -15.00 -1.07
CA ALA A 73 -7.25 -16.32 -0.81
C ALA A 73 -8.46 -16.23 0.14
N ARG A 74 -8.34 -15.47 1.23
CA ARG A 74 -9.45 -15.25 2.18
C ARG A 74 -10.62 -14.48 1.55
N LEU A 75 -10.32 -13.47 0.72
CA LEU A 75 -11.35 -12.72 0.00
C LEU A 75 -12.10 -13.60 -1.01
N GLU A 76 -11.39 -14.53 -1.68
CA GLU A 76 -11.97 -15.49 -2.61
C GLU A 76 -12.82 -16.53 -1.88
N GLU A 77 -12.34 -17.08 -0.76
CA GLU A 77 -13.10 -17.98 0.12
C GLU A 77 -14.39 -17.31 0.62
N GLY A 78 -14.34 -16.01 0.92
CA GLY A 78 -15.51 -15.20 1.28
C GLY A 78 -16.38 -14.78 0.10
N GLY A 79 -16.05 -15.14 -1.14
CA GLY A 79 -16.80 -14.76 -2.33
C GLY A 79 -16.72 -13.27 -2.71
N LEU A 80 -15.79 -12.51 -2.11
CA LEU A 80 -15.66 -11.06 -2.32
C LEU A 80 -14.84 -10.72 -3.57
N VAL A 81 -13.97 -11.63 -4.01
CA VAL A 81 -13.23 -11.54 -5.27
C VAL A 81 -13.26 -12.87 -6.01
N THR A 82 -13.02 -12.83 -7.31
CA THR A 82 -12.68 -14.01 -8.12
C THR A 82 -11.25 -13.93 -8.58
N ARG A 83 -10.56 -15.07 -8.65
CA ARG A 83 -9.21 -15.18 -9.20
C ARG A 83 -9.21 -16.15 -10.36
N THR A 84 -8.94 -15.67 -11.55
CA THR A 84 -8.84 -16.50 -12.77
C THR A 84 -7.40 -16.56 -13.22
N ARG A 85 -6.95 -17.78 -13.61
CA ARG A 85 -5.61 -17.95 -14.17
C ARG A 85 -5.52 -17.30 -15.55
N ASN A 86 -4.39 -16.65 -15.82
CA ASN A 86 -4.10 -16.14 -17.15
C ASN A 86 -3.87 -17.34 -18.11
N PRO A 87 -4.62 -17.47 -19.22
CA PRO A 87 -4.43 -18.58 -20.17
C PRO A 87 -3.03 -18.60 -20.79
N ALA A 88 -2.41 -17.44 -20.97
CA ALA A 88 -1.08 -17.29 -21.56
C ALA A 88 0.07 -17.55 -20.56
N ASP A 89 -0.16 -17.29 -19.26
CA ASP A 89 0.80 -17.53 -18.18
C ASP A 89 0.06 -17.99 -16.92
N ARG A 90 0.04 -19.30 -16.70
CA ARG A 90 -0.66 -19.95 -15.57
C ARG A 90 -0.13 -19.55 -14.18
N ARG A 91 1.00 -18.84 -14.11
CA ARG A 91 1.55 -18.33 -12.85
C ARG A 91 0.85 -17.05 -12.42
N GLN A 92 0.20 -16.35 -13.36
CA GLN A 92 -0.49 -15.10 -13.11
C GLN A 92 -1.97 -15.32 -12.83
N PHE A 93 -2.46 -14.66 -11.78
CA PHE A 93 -3.88 -14.61 -11.45
C PHE A 93 -4.44 -13.23 -11.73
N ARG A 94 -5.54 -13.16 -12.46
CA ARG A 94 -6.35 -11.96 -12.62
C ARG A 94 -7.37 -11.92 -11.49
N VAL A 95 -7.38 -10.83 -10.75
CA VAL A 95 -8.27 -10.58 -9.61
C VAL A 95 -9.38 -9.63 -10.06
N GLN A 96 -10.61 -9.96 -9.71
CA GLN A 96 -11.79 -9.14 -9.99
C GLN A 96 -12.68 -9.13 -8.76
N ILE A 97 -13.20 -7.95 -8.39
CA ILE A 97 -14.18 -7.80 -7.32
C ILE A 97 -15.53 -8.36 -7.76
N THR A 98 -16.28 -8.97 -6.83
CA THR A 98 -17.65 -9.45 -7.06
C THR A 98 -18.69 -8.41 -6.63
N ALA A 99 -19.98 -8.67 -6.89
CA ALA A 99 -21.07 -7.85 -6.35
C ALA A 99 -21.02 -7.83 -4.81
N ALA A 100 -20.86 -9.01 -4.18
CA ALA A 100 -20.70 -9.11 -2.72
C ALA A 100 -19.46 -8.38 -2.21
N GLY A 101 -18.36 -8.37 -2.99
CA GLY A 101 -17.15 -7.61 -2.68
C GLY A 101 -17.39 -6.10 -2.70
N ASN A 102 -18.18 -5.59 -3.64
CA ASN A 102 -18.56 -4.17 -3.67
C ASN A 102 -19.45 -3.79 -2.47
N GLU A 103 -20.42 -4.63 -2.11
CA GLU A 103 -21.26 -4.42 -0.92
C GLU A 103 -20.42 -4.43 0.36
N ALA A 104 -19.50 -5.36 0.50
CA ALA A 104 -18.58 -5.43 1.63
C ALA A 104 -17.67 -4.21 1.72
N LEU A 105 -17.18 -3.70 0.57
CA LEU A 105 -16.36 -2.49 0.49
C LEU A 105 -17.15 -1.25 0.91
N GLU A 106 -18.40 -1.13 0.48
CA GLU A 106 -19.28 -0.02 0.90
C GLU A 106 -19.56 -0.07 2.42
N ALA A 107 -19.88 -1.27 2.96
CA ALA A 107 -20.07 -1.45 4.39
C ALA A 107 -18.80 -1.10 5.19
N ALA A 108 -17.62 -1.50 4.71
CA ALA A 108 -16.34 -1.16 5.31
C ALA A 108 -16.12 0.37 5.32
N SER A 109 -16.37 1.03 4.19
CA SER A 109 -16.25 2.49 4.06
C SER A 109 -17.17 3.24 5.02
N GLN A 110 -18.39 2.73 5.25
CA GLN A 110 -19.33 3.30 6.21
C GLN A 110 -18.84 3.11 7.65
N ALA A 111 -18.37 1.90 7.99
CA ALA A 111 -17.82 1.60 9.31
C ALA A 111 -16.59 2.45 9.64
N GLU A 112 -15.67 2.62 8.69
CA GLU A 112 -14.49 3.46 8.84
C GLU A 112 -14.85 4.95 9.03
N ARG A 113 -15.82 5.46 8.27
CA ARG A 113 -16.32 6.84 8.46
C ARG A 113 -16.97 7.04 9.83
N ALA A 114 -17.74 6.07 10.30
CA ALA A 114 -18.38 6.13 11.60
C ALA A 114 -17.39 6.03 12.78
N ALA A 115 -16.23 5.40 12.56
CA ALA A 115 -15.19 5.28 13.58
C ALA A 115 -14.38 6.58 13.78
N VAL A 116 -14.41 7.51 12.82
CA VAL A 116 -13.69 8.79 12.92
C VAL A 116 -14.37 9.68 13.97
N PRO A 117 -13.66 10.15 15.01
CA PRO A 117 -14.24 11.06 16.01
C PRO A 117 -14.70 12.37 15.36
N ALA A 118 -16.01 12.64 15.41
CA ALA A 118 -16.58 13.83 14.79
C ALA A 118 -16.38 15.10 15.65
N ASP A 119 -16.09 14.94 16.93
CA ASP A 119 -15.94 15.99 17.93
C ASP A 119 -14.52 16.59 18.03
N PHE A 120 -13.57 16.09 17.24
CA PHE A 120 -12.24 16.68 17.18
C PHE A 120 -12.23 17.89 16.23
N ASP A 121 -12.10 19.07 16.79
CA ASP A 121 -12.11 20.37 16.08
C ASP A 121 -10.84 20.69 15.28
N GLY A 122 -9.79 19.87 15.44
CA GLY A 122 -8.49 20.04 14.79
C GLY A 122 -8.33 19.38 13.42
N TRP A 123 -9.39 18.76 12.84
CA TRP A 123 -9.28 17.98 11.59
C TRP A 123 -8.75 18.76 10.40
N GLU A 124 -9.18 20.02 10.24
CA GLU A 124 -8.75 20.87 9.12
C GLU A 124 -7.23 21.12 9.16
N ILE A 125 -6.74 21.60 10.31
CA ILE A 125 -5.31 21.88 10.52
C ILE A 125 -4.47 20.62 10.39
N LEU A 126 -4.93 19.52 10.98
CA LEU A 126 -4.22 18.22 10.92
C LEU A 126 -4.11 17.73 9.48
N SER A 127 -5.20 17.79 8.71
CA SER A 127 -5.23 17.35 7.32
C SER A 127 -4.28 18.17 6.45
N GLU A 128 -4.25 19.49 6.61
CA GLU A 128 -3.33 20.37 5.91
C GLU A 128 -1.86 20.01 6.21
N GLN A 129 -1.51 19.87 7.49
CA GLN A 129 -0.14 19.57 7.90
C GLN A 129 0.30 18.16 7.43
N LEU A 130 -0.58 17.17 7.49
CA LEU A 130 -0.30 15.83 6.97
C LEU A 130 -0.13 15.83 5.46
N ALA A 131 -0.96 16.56 4.72
CA ALA A 131 -0.81 16.69 3.27
C ALA A 131 0.56 17.28 2.90
N ARG A 132 0.97 18.37 3.53
CA ARG A 132 2.31 18.99 3.34
C ARG A 132 3.44 18.03 3.70
N PHE A 133 3.27 17.25 4.77
CA PHE A 133 4.26 16.25 5.17
C PHE A 133 4.40 15.15 4.12
N VAL A 134 3.29 14.62 3.60
CA VAL A 134 3.27 13.58 2.56
C VAL A 134 3.91 14.10 1.27
N GLU A 135 3.54 15.29 0.81
CA GLU A 135 4.13 15.93 -0.38
C GLU A 135 5.65 16.10 -0.25
N PHE A 136 6.13 16.52 0.92
CA PHE A 136 7.58 16.67 1.16
C PHE A 136 8.34 15.36 0.95
N PHE A 137 7.76 14.21 1.33
CA PHE A 137 8.40 12.90 1.17
C PHE A 137 8.19 12.28 -0.22
N GLN A 138 7.15 12.67 -0.95
CA GLN A 138 6.88 12.21 -2.31
C GLN A 138 7.61 13.02 -3.37
N SER A 139 8.01 14.25 -3.05
CA SER A 139 8.77 15.09 -3.97
C SER A 139 10.16 14.50 -4.26
N PRO A 140 10.59 14.42 -5.53
CA PRO A 140 11.93 13.93 -5.88
C PRO A 140 12.96 14.81 -5.18
N ARG A 141 13.75 14.24 -4.28
CA ARG A 141 14.85 14.99 -3.64
C ARG A 141 15.88 15.36 -4.70
N PRO A 142 16.19 16.64 -4.92
CA PRO A 142 17.30 17.01 -5.79
C PRO A 142 18.60 16.47 -5.16
N GLY A 143 19.18 15.42 -5.74
CA GLY A 143 20.51 14.94 -5.31
C GLY A 143 20.72 13.44 -5.14
N THR A 144 19.70 12.59 -5.16
CA THR A 144 19.94 11.12 -5.19
C THR A 144 20.08 10.61 -6.62
N ARG A 145 21.15 11.05 -7.28
CA ARG A 145 21.61 10.38 -8.50
C ARG A 145 22.04 8.97 -8.10
N LYS A 146 21.26 7.97 -8.51
CA LYS A 146 21.65 6.56 -8.39
C LYS A 146 23.08 6.43 -8.92
N PRO A 147 24.06 5.88 -8.18
CA PRO A 147 25.39 5.71 -8.73
C PRO A 147 25.26 4.88 -10.00
N SER A 148 25.74 5.43 -11.12
CA SER A 148 25.80 4.72 -12.38
C SER A 148 26.65 3.47 -12.18
N ALA A 149 26.13 2.33 -12.62
CA ALA A 149 26.86 1.07 -12.59
C ALA A 149 28.24 1.25 -13.23
N PRO A 150 29.31 0.67 -12.65
CA PRO A 150 30.64 0.76 -13.24
C PRO A 150 30.60 0.14 -14.64
N PRO A 151 31.36 0.73 -15.60
CA PRO A 151 31.41 0.20 -16.96
C PRO A 151 31.96 -1.23 -16.96
N ALA A 152 31.31 -2.11 -17.71
CA ALA A 152 31.70 -3.49 -17.87
C ALA A 152 33.19 -3.59 -18.34
N PRO A 153 33.97 -4.54 -17.81
CA PRO A 153 35.35 -4.71 -18.21
C PRO A 153 35.42 -5.03 -19.70
N LYS A 154 36.24 -4.24 -20.44
CA LYS A 154 36.54 -4.48 -21.85
C LYS A 154 37.21 -5.85 -21.97
N ARG A 155 36.57 -6.78 -22.67
CA ARG A 155 37.20 -8.03 -23.09
C ARG A 155 38.36 -7.69 -24.03
N GLY A 156 39.57 -7.99 -23.61
CA GLY A 156 40.77 -7.90 -24.46
C GLY A 156 40.69 -8.92 -25.62
N PRO A 157 41.37 -8.65 -26.73
CA PRO A 157 41.35 -9.53 -27.90
C PRO A 157 41.98 -10.89 -27.57
N ALA A 158 41.28 -11.96 -27.96
CA ALA A 158 41.80 -13.32 -27.88
C ALA A 158 43.09 -13.42 -28.71
N ALA A 159 44.20 -13.74 -28.05
CA ALA A 159 45.45 -14.09 -28.74
C ALA A 159 45.24 -15.38 -29.49
N SER A 160 45.32 -15.29 -30.81
CA SER A 160 45.48 -16.41 -31.73
C SER A 160 46.86 -17.04 -31.48
N MET A 161 46.88 -18.25 -30.97
CA MET A 161 48.08 -19.10 -31.04
C MET A 161 47.80 -20.28 -31.95
N ASN A 162 48.65 -20.35 -32.90
CA ASN A 162 48.96 -21.31 -33.96
C ASN A 162 48.99 -22.77 -33.49
#